data_9deec22e1799b717580a7ea8a2b13438
#
_entry.id   9deec22e1799b717580a7ea8a2b13438
#
_cell.length_a   1.000
_cell.length_b   1.000
_cell.length_c   1.000
_cell.angle_alpha   90.00
_cell.angle_beta   90.00
_cell.angle_gamma   90.00
#
_symmetry.space_group_name_H-M   'P 1'
#
loop_
_entity.id
_entity.type
_entity.pdbx_description
1 polymer ?
#
loop_
_entity_poly.entity_id
_entity_poly.type
_entity_poly.pdbx_seq_one_letter_code
_entity_poly.pdbx_strand_id
1 'polypeptide(L)'
;MTNQELKELKALVERFVVFSLAELEIPLRGRKIAHHKSPSTDDSQNWKEFWQENQPNRKFYFKGKVCPSCLLKKKENEFVGGHVIIEGQTYIVPVCDKCNKAYKGEKSTQHFFYVSERDMVRAPED
;
A
#
# COMPACT_ATOMS: atom_id res chain seq x y z
N MET A 1 -22.91 23.21 -9.79
CA MET A 1 -21.57 22.69 -9.42
C MET A 1 -20.77 22.43 -10.67
N THR A 2 -19.54 22.93 -10.74
CA THR A 2 -18.66 22.68 -11.88
C THR A 2 -18.10 21.27 -11.83
N ASN A 3 -17.59 20.77 -12.97
CA ASN A 3 -16.95 19.45 -13.01
C ASN A 3 -15.74 19.37 -12.08
N GLN A 4 -15.01 20.47 -11.95
CA GLN A 4 -13.85 20.54 -11.07
C GLN A 4 -14.26 20.46 -9.59
N GLU A 5 -15.29 21.18 -9.20
CA GLU A 5 -15.83 21.14 -7.84
C GLU A 5 -16.34 19.75 -7.49
N LEU A 6 -16.99 19.08 -8.45
CA LEU A 6 -17.49 17.73 -8.25
C LEU A 6 -16.33 16.73 -8.03
N LYS A 7 -15.26 16.87 -8.80
CA LYS A 7 -14.06 16.02 -8.64
C LYS A 7 -13.39 16.23 -7.28
N GLU A 8 -13.28 17.50 -6.85
CA GLU A 8 -12.69 17.83 -5.57
C GLU A 8 -13.52 17.29 -4.40
N LEU A 9 -14.83 17.42 -4.49
CA LEU A 9 -15.75 16.89 -3.50
C LEU A 9 -15.66 15.37 -3.41
N LYS A 10 -15.62 14.71 -4.55
CA LYS A 10 -15.49 13.25 -4.61
C LYS A 10 -14.20 12.77 -3.97
N ALA A 11 -13.08 13.41 -4.28
CA ALA A 11 -11.79 13.08 -3.69
C ALA A 11 -11.79 13.27 -2.17
N LEU A 12 -12.40 14.36 -1.70
CA LEU A 12 -12.52 14.65 -0.27
C LEU A 12 -13.37 13.59 0.44
N VAL A 13 -14.49 13.20 -0.15
CA VAL A 13 -15.39 12.18 0.39
C VAL A 13 -14.66 10.83 0.46
N GLU A 14 -13.93 10.47 -0.56
CA GLU A 14 -13.16 9.22 -0.56
C GLU A 14 -12.14 9.17 0.56
N ARG A 15 -11.41 10.26 0.80
CA ARG A 15 -10.48 10.38 1.93
C ARG A 15 -11.19 10.28 3.27
N PHE A 16 -12.30 10.99 3.41
CA PHE A 16 -13.09 10.97 4.64
C PHE A 16 -13.58 9.57 4.97
N VAL A 17 -14.07 8.84 3.97
CA VAL A 17 -14.54 7.46 4.14
C VAL A 17 -13.42 6.56 4.66
N VAL A 18 -12.22 6.66 4.09
CA VAL A 18 -11.08 5.86 4.54
C VAL A 18 -10.75 6.14 6.01
N PHE A 19 -10.66 7.41 6.40
CA PHE A 19 -10.37 7.78 7.78
C PHE A 19 -11.50 7.39 8.73
N SER A 20 -12.74 7.62 8.34
CA SER A 20 -13.89 7.29 9.18
C SER A 20 -14.01 5.80 9.43
N LEU A 21 -13.76 4.99 8.42
CA LEU A 21 -13.77 3.53 8.56
C LEU A 21 -12.67 3.06 9.50
N ALA A 22 -11.48 3.68 9.43
CA ALA A 22 -10.38 3.38 10.32
C ALA A 22 -10.70 3.71 11.77
N GLU A 23 -11.27 4.90 12.01
CA GLU A 23 -11.63 5.34 13.35
C GLU A 23 -12.74 4.52 13.98
N LEU A 24 -13.71 4.11 13.19
CA LEU A 24 -14.86 3.35 13.66
C LEU A 24 -14.60 1.84 13.72
N GLU A 25 -13.38 1.43 13.36
CA GLU A 25 -13.01 0.02 13.28
C GLU A 25 -13.99 -0.82 12.46
N ILE A 26 -14.63 -0.20 11.47
CA ILE A 26 -15.51 -0.92 10.54
C ILE A 26 -14.61 -1.68 9.58
N PRO A 27 -14.55 -3.01 9.68
CA PRO A 27 -13.63 -3.76 8.85
C PRO A 27 -14.12 -3.78 7.40
N LEU A 28 -13.31 -3.27 6.49
CA LEU A 28 -13.34 -3.75 5.14
C LEU A 28 -12.73 -5.14 5.21
N ARG A 29 -13.58 -6.13 5.14
CA ARG A 29 -13.23 -7.54 5.37
C ARG A 29 -11.93 -7.93 4.67
N GLY A 30 -10.94 -8.35 5.48
CA GLY A 30 -9.66 -8.79 4.98
C GLY A 30 -8.76 -7.69 4.43
N ARG A 31 -9.03 -6.42 4.77
CA ARG A 31 -8.19 -5.29 4.35
C ARG A 31 -7.79 -4.43 5.52
N LYS A 32 -6.60 -3.86 5.42
CA LYS A 32 -6.04 -2.95 6.43
C LYS A 32 -5.62 -1.64 5.78
N ILE A 33 -5.65 -0.57 6.54
CA ILE A 33 -5.19 0.74 6.07
C ILE A 33 -3.68 0.83 6.28
N ALA A 34 -3.00 1.27 5.23
CA ALA A 34 -1.55 1.39 5.19
C ALA A 34 -1.11 2.75 4.70
N HIS A 35 0.11 3.14 5.06
CA HIS A 35 0.82 4.21 4.38
C HIS A 35 2.26 3.77 4.15
N HIS A 36 2.93 4.42 3.19
CA HIS A 36 4.31 4.08 2.89
C HIS A 36 5.22 4.43 4.07
N LYS A 37 6.26 3.64 4.25
CA LYS A 37 7.25 3.91 5.32
C LYS A 37 8.28 4.91 4.81
N SER A 38 8.61 5.90 5.63
CA SER A 38 9.64 6.88 5.35
C SER A 38 10.61 6.97 6.52
N PRO A 39 11.91 7.05 6.27
CA PRO A 39 12.59 6.95 4.98
C PRO A 39 12.50 5.54 4.41
N SER A 40 12.73 5.41 3.10
CA SER A 40 12.80 4.09 2.49
C SER A 40 14.02 3.35 3.05
N THR A 41 13.81 2.09 3.37
CA THR A 41 14.81 1.27 4.01
C THR A 41 15.85 0.74 3.03
N ASP A 42 16.87 0.15 3.61
CA ASP A 42 18.00 -0.44 2.95
C ASP A 42 17.63 -1.28 1.73
N ASP A 43 18.26 -0.99 0.60
CA ASP A 43 18.07 -1.70 -0.66
C ASP A 43 18.94 -2.95 -0.79
N SER A 44 19.64 -3.34 0.27
CA SER A 44 20.56 -4.49 0.24
C SER A 44 19.83 -5.82 0.04
N GLN A 45 18.55 -5.87 0.34
CA GLN A 45 17.73 -7.07 0.19
C GLN A 45 16.70 -6.87 -0.91
N ASN A 46 16.49 -7.91 -1.71
CA ASN A 46 15.40 -7.92 -2.67
C ASN A 46 14.08 -8.21 -1.94
N TRP A 47 13.36 -7.15 -1.62
CA TRP A 47 12.12 -7.24 -0.85
C TRP A 47 10.97 -7.88 -1.62
N LYS A 48 10.97 -7.80 -2.93
CA LYS A 48 10.00 -8.53 -3.77
C LYS A 48 10.18 -10.02 -3.63
N GLU A 49 11.41 -10.49 -3.69
CA GLU A 49 11.74 -11.90 -3.51
C GLU A 49 11.42 -12.35 -2.08
N PHE A 50 11.78 -11.53 -1.09
CA PHE A 50 11.44 -11.78 0.31
C PHE A 50 9.93 -11.98 0.49
N TRP A 51 9.13 -11.08 -0.11
CA TRP A 51 7.68 -11.18 -0.04
C TRP A 51 7.16 -12.47 -0.67
N GLN A 52 7.68 -12.84 -1.84
CA GLN A 52 7.26 -14.07 -2.53
C GLN A 52 7.59 -15.32 -1.73
N GLU A 53 8.76 -15.37 -1.10
CA GLU A 53 9.19 -16.52 -0.30
C GLU A 53 8.38 -16.68 0.99
N ASN A 54 7.85 -15.60 1.52
CA ASN A 54 7.14 -15.60 2.80
C ASN A 54 5.62 -15.58 2.65
N GLN A 55 5.11 -15.72 1.43
CA GLN A 55 3.67 -15.82 1.20
C GLN A 55 3.18 -17.26 1.45
N PRO A 56 2.05 -17.41 2.16
CA PRO A 56 1.48 -18.74 2.40
C PRO A 56 1.19 -19.52 1.12
N ASN A 57 0.81 -18.82 0.07
CA ASN A 57 0.43 -19.40 -1.21
C ASN A 57 1.47 -19.17 -2.29
N ARG A 58 2.67 -19.10 -2.11
CA ARG A 58 3.80 -18.95 -3.06
C ARG A 58 3.46 -18.80 -4.55
N LYS A 59 2.19 -18.50 -4.86
CA LYS A 59 1.74 -18.25 -6.21
C LYS A 59 2.14 -16.85 -6.61
N PHE A 60 2.31 -16.70 -7.86
CA PHE A 60 2.80 -15.53 -8.52
C PHE A 60 1.82 -14.37 -8.41
N TYR A 61 1.88 -13.64 -7.32
CA TYR A 61 0.93 -12.60 -7.00
C TYR A 61 1.09 -11.29 -7.77
N PHE A 62 2.25 -11.11 -8.40
CA PHE A 62 2.53 -9.84 -9.07
C PHE A 62 1.96 -9.75 -10.48
N LYS A 63 1.64 -10.87 -11.10
CA LYS A 63 1.17 -10.89 -12.49
C LYS A 63 -0.23 -10.31 -12.62
N GLY A 64 -0.36 -9.22 -13.38
CA GLY A 64 -1.65 -8.61 -13.64
C GLY A 64 -2.31 -7.96 -12.44
N LYS A 65 -1.58 -7.73 -11.39
CA LYS A 65 -2.10 -7.18 -10.14
C LYS A 65 -2.26 -5.67 -10.21
N VAL A 66 -3.22 -5.16 -9.44
CA VAL A 66 -3.41 -3.73 -9.27
C VAL A 66 -2.55 -3.27 -8.11
N CYS A 67 -1.82 -2.16 -8.29
CA CYS A 67 -1.09 -1.54 -7.19
C CYS A 67 -2.07 -0.95 -6.18
N PRO A 68 -2.00 -1.35 -4.90
CA PRO A 68 -2.94 -0.83 -3.91
C PRO A 68 -2.78 0.66 -3.63
N SER A 69 -1.61 1.21 -3.88
CA SER A 69 -1.32 2.61 -3.59
C SER A 69 -1.89 3.56 -4.64
N CYS A 70 -1.78 3.24 -5.92
CA CYS A 70 -2.29 4.09 -7.01
C CYS A 70 -3.53 3.54 -7.69
N LEU A 71 -3.91 2.31 -7.40
CA LEU A 71 -5.08 1.63 -7.96
C LEU A 71 -5.01 1.40 -9.48
N LEU A 72 -3.81 1.41 -10.02
CA LEU A 72 -3.58 1.13 -11.44
C LEU A 72 -3.08 -0.29 -11.64
N LYS A 73 -3.54 -0.92 -12.70
CA LYS A 73 -3.05 -2.23 -13.10
C LYS A 73 -1.62 -2.09 -13.61
N LYS A 74 -0.72 -2.90 -13.08
CA LYS A 74 0.70 -2.86 -13.39
C LYS A 74 1.18 -4.21 -13.88
N LYS A 75 2.29 -4.18 -14.62
CA LYS A 75 2.99 -5.39 -15.03
C LYS A 75 3.82 -5.91 -13.86
N GLU A 76 4.12 -7.19 -13.88
CA GLU A 76 4.91 -7.82 -12.84
C GLU A 76 6.22 -7.11 -12.55
N ASN A 77 6.95 -6.74 -13.58
CA ASN A 77 8.25 -6.08 -13.43
C ASN A 77 8.17 -4.64 -12.90
N GLU A 78 6.96 -4.08 -12.80
CA GLU A 78 6.76 -2.76 -12.21
C GLU A 78 6.53 -2.82 -10.69
N PHE A 79 6.30 -4.01 -10.15
CA PHE A 79 6.10 -4.19 -8.71
C PHE A 79 7.39 -4.40 -7.96
N VAL A 80 7.42 -3.87 -6.74
CA VAL A 80 8.50 -4.09 -5.79
C VAL A 80 7.91 -4.50 -4.45
N GLY A 81 8.70 -5.04 -3.56
CA GLY A 81 8.30 -5.25 -2.17
C GLY A 81 8.47 -3.93 -1.44
N GLY A 82 7.38 -3.23 -1.22
CA GLY A 82 7.41 -1.93 -0.55
C GLY A 82 7.22 -2.06 0.95
N HIS A 83 7.93 -1.23 1.71
CA HIS A 83 7.71 -1.13 3.16
C HIS A 83 6.54 -0.21 3.43
N VAL A 84 5.59 -0.69 4.21
CA VAL A 84 4.41 0.08 4.61
C VAL A 84 4.20 -0.07 6.11
N ILE A 85 3.51 0.91 6.69
CA ILE A 85 3.12 0.87 8.10
C ILE A 85 1.64 0.53 8.17
N ILE A 86 1.32 -0.49 8.94
CA ILE A 86 -0.05 -0.94 9.20
C ILE A 86 -0.17 -1.17 10.70
N GLU A 87 -1.05 -0.42 11.35
CA GLU A 87 -1.25 -0.52 12.80
C GLU A 87 0.05 -0.37 13.60
N GLY A 88 0.92 0.55 13.16
CA GLY A 88 2.19 0.82 13.82
C GLY A 88 3.30 -0.20 13.56
N GLN A 89 3.06 -1.19 12.72
CA GLN A 89 4.02 -2.23 12.39
C GLN A 89 4.46 -2.14 10.93
N THR A 90 5.69 -2.54 10.64
CA THR A 90 6.20 -2.55 9.27
C THR A 90 5.91 -3.88 8.58
N TYR A 91 5.34 -3.77 7.39
CA TYR A 91 5.05 -4.92 6.53
C TYR A 91 5.64 -4.71 5.14
N ILE A 92 5.86 -5.80 4.44
CA ILE A 92 6.23 -5.78 3.02
C ILE A 92 4.97 -6.15 2.22
N VAL A 93 4.63 -5.31 1.26
CA VAL A 93 3.48 -5.54 0.38
C VAL A 93 3.88 -5.22 -1.06
N PRO A 94 3.21 -5.83 -2.05
CA PRO A 94 3.47 -5.48 -3.44
C PRO A 94 2.88 -4.12 -3.79
N VAL A 95 3.74 -3.19 -4.16
CA VAL A 95 3.36 -1.87 -4.67
C VAL A 95 4.20 -1.58 -5.90
N CYS A 96 3.75 -0.67 -6.76
CA CYS A 96 4.55 -0.33 -7.91
C CYS A 96 5.76 0.54 -7.49
N ASP A 97 6.84 0.40 -8.22
CA ASP A 97 8.08 1.12 -7.95
C ASP A 97 7.89 2.63 -7.94
N LYS A 98 7.03 3.13 -8.83
CA LYS A 98 6.70 4.55 -8.92
C LYS A 98 6.10 5.08 -7.60
N CYS A 99 5.13 4.36 -7.04
CA CYS A 99 4.53 4.74 -5.76
C CYS A 99 5.53 4.60 -4.62
N ASN A 100 6.31 3.54 -4.64
CA ASN A 100 7.32 3.30 -3.60
C ASN A 100 8.35 4.43 -3.53
N LYS A 101 8.66 5.05 -4.66
CA LYS A 101 9.58 6.19 -4.72
C LYS A 101 8.91 7.53 -4.47
N ALA A 102 7.62 7.66 -4.81
CA ALA A 102 6.91 8.94 -4.75
C ALA A 102 6.57 9.38 -3.32
N TYR A 103 6.23 8.45 -2.45
CA TYR A 103 5.73 8.77 -1.10
C TYR A 103 6.83 8.61 -0.05
N LYS A 104 7.72 9.60 -0.01
CA LYS A 104 8.84 9.67 0.93
C LYS A 104 8.73 10.92 1.80
N GLY A 105 9.36 10.90 2.98
CA GLY A 105 9.33 12.02 3.90
C GLY A 105 7.90 12.31 4.38
N GLU A 106 7.51 13.55 4.40
CA GLU A 106 6.18 13.96 4.84
C GLU A 106 5.06 13.37 3.99
N LYS A 107 5.34 13.11 2.71
CA LYS A 107 4.35 12.53 1.80
C LYS A 107 3.93 11.13 2.19
N SER A 108 4.77 10.40 2.92
CA SER A 108 4.48 9.02 3.31
C SER A 108 3.26 8.91 4.22
N THR A 109 3.02 9.93 5.05
CA THR A 109 1.89 9.96 5.98
C THR A 109 0.68 10.73 5.45
N GLN A 110 0.75 11.21 4.22
CA GLN A 110 -0.34 11.95 3.56
C GLN A 110 -1.13 11.10 2.58
N HIS A 111 -0.69 9.88 2.33
CA HIS A 111 -1.31 8.98 1.37
C HIS A 111 -1.61 7.63 2.03
N PHE A 112 -2.88 7.38 2.27
CA PHE A 112 -3.34 6.14 2.87
C PHE A 112 -4.03 5.28 1.80
N PHE A 113 -3.87 3.99 1.93
CA PHE A 113 -4.48 3.06 0.98
C PHE A 113 -4.81 1.74 1.67
N TYR A 114 -5.67 0.94 1.06
CA TYR A 114 -6.05 -0.36 1.59
C TYR A 114 -5.15 -1.46 1.05
N VAL A 115 -4.74 -2.35 1.93
CA VAL A 115 -3.95 -3.53 1.59
C VAL A 115 -4.72 -4.77 2.03
N SER A 116 -4.78 -5.77 1.17
CA SER A 116 -5.34 -7.07 1.55
C SER A 116 -4.45 -7.73 2.59
N GLU A 117 -5.05 -8.26 3.65
CA GLU A 117 -4.30 -9.02 4.66
C GLU A 117 -3.52 -10.18 4.07
N ARG A 118 -4.01 -10.74 2.97
CA ARG A 118 -3.34 -11.82 2.25
C ARG A 118 -2.01 -11.39 1.63
N ASP A 119 -1.84 -10.10 1.40
CA ASP A 119 -0.62 -9.55 0.80
C ASP A 119 0.37 -9.02 1.83
N MET A 120 0.04 -9.08 3.10
CA MET A 120 0.88 -8.55 4.17
C MET A 120 1.91 -9.59 4.62
N VAL A 121 3.18 -9.24 4.49
CA VAL A 121 4.27 -10.05 5.04
C VAL A 121 5.01 -9.17 6.05
N ARG A 122 5.11 -9.63 7.28
CA ARG A 122 5.78 -8.85 8.31
C ARG A 122 7.25 -8.66 7.97
N ALA A 123 7.71 -7.41 8.01
CA ALA A 123 9.12 -7.12 7.81
C ALA A 123 9.93 -7.63 9.01
N PRO A 124 11.14 -8.13 8.80
CA PRO A 124 12.01 -8.49 9.90
C PRO A 124 12.31 -7.25 10.74
N GLU A 125 12.38 -7.43 12.04
CA GLU A 125 12.75 -6.35 12.94
C GLU A 125 14.24 -6.06 12.80
N ASP A 126 14.56 -4.77 12.74
CA ASP A 126 15.95 -4.35 12.74
C ASP A 126 16.57 -4.50 14.13
#